data_ab6c979a947e58587e09c7e517159be8
#
_entry.id   ab6c979a947e58587e09c7e517159be8
#
_cell.length_a   1.000
_cell.length_b   1.000
_cell.length_c   1.000
_cell.angle_alpha   90.00
_cell.angle_beta   90.00
_cell.angle_gamma   90.00
#
_symmetry.space_group_name_H-M   'P 1'
#
loop_
_entity.id
_entity.type
_entity.pdbx_description
1 polymer ?
#
loop_
_entity_poly.entity_id
_entity_poly.type
_entity_poly.pdbx_seq_one_letter_code
_entity_poly.pdbx_strand_id
1 'polypeptide(L)'
;MNTNLKNLTTMLVALVMLTGAGAAAQDAAEIMEQSHLAYYYAADDGVAEVTMTITDKRGKERTKEFVMLRMDESDGGPQKYYTYFRKPSDISRLTFMVHKIPDGNDMRWIYIPSVDLVKPIAADDKNSSFVGSHFSYEDVSGRHWSEDTHELVGDSTIGESPVWVIKSVPKEKYKGFATKLSYVDKDSYLPLLESYYDKKDKLVRVFRAEQIEVIDDIVTMTVRSMENVKKGGKTTIEFSDISYDTGLDESIFTERYLRNPPRKYIK
;
A
#
# COMPACT_ATOMS: atom_id res chain seq x y z
N MET A 1 -67.76 -61.86 -16.99
CA MET A 1 -67.39 -61.15 -18.22
C MET A 1 -66.44 -60.02 -17.80
N ASN A 2 -65.27 -60.13 -18.33
CA ASN A 2 -64.09 -59.28 -17.96
C ASN A 2 -64.25 -57.82 -18.34
N THR A 3 -63.74 -56.95 -17.53
CA THR A 3 -63.02 -55.80 -18.06
C THR A 3 -62.03 -55.25 -17.00
N ASN A 4 -60.75 -55.40 -17.34
CA ASN A 4 -59.57 -54.79 -16.61
C ASN A 4 -59.55 -53.29 -16.77
N LEU A 5 -59.41 -52.57 -15.65
CA LEU A 5 -59.07 -51.17 -15.67
C LEU A 5 -57.62 -51.00 -15.19
N LYS A 6 -56.75 -50.66 -16.13
CA LYS A 6 -55.30 -50.37 -15.83
C LYS A 6 -55.19 -49.01 -15.20
N ASN A 7 -54.68 -49.00 -13.99
CA ASN A 7 -54.27 -47.76 -13.30
C ASN A 7 -52.99 -47.26 -13.90
N LEU A 8 -53.04 -46.10 -14.53
CA LEU A 8 -51.87 -45.31 -15.00
C LEU A 8 -51.48 -44.34 -13.93
N THR A 9 -50.44 -44.67 -13.16
CA THR A 9 -49.88 -43.79 -12.15
C THR A 9 -48.93 -42.84 -12.85
N THR A 10 -49.32 -41.58 -13.00
CA THR A 10 -48.48 -40.51 -13.55
C THR A 10 -47.52 -40.03 -12.44
N MET A 11 -46.26 -40.36 -12.57
CA MET A 11 -45.21 -39.94 -11.67
C MET A 11 -44.76 -38.51 -12.07
N LEU A 12 -45.16 -37.52 -11.26
CA LEU A 12 -44.75 -36.11 -11.43
C LEU A 12 -43.31 -35.98 -10.90
N VAL A 13 -42.33 -35.90 -11.80
CA VAL A 13 -40.95 -35.58 -11.45
C VAL A 13 -40.86 -34.06 -11.25
N ALA A 14 -40.79 -33.63 -9.98
CA ALA A 14 -40.53 -32.26 -9.63
C ALA A 14 -39.03 -31.98 -9.86
N LEU A 15 -38.74 -31.25 -10.94
CA LEU A 15 -37.40 -30.70 -11.21
C LEU A 15 -37.13 -29.54 -10.24
N VAL A 16 -36.43 -29.80 -9.15
CA VAL A 16 -35.93 -28.78 -8.25
C VAL A 16 -34.76 -28.07 -8.95
N MET A 17 -35.04 -26.92 -9.56
CA MET A 17 -33.97 -26.02 -9.98
C MET A 17 -33.31 -25.42 -8.71
N LEU A 18 -32.14 -25.94 -8.32
CA LEU A 18 -31.25 -25.22 -7.44
C LEU A 18 -30.75 -23.97 -8.18
N THR A 19 -31.37 -22.84 -7.92
CA THR A 19 -30.77 -21.55 -8.22
C THR A 19 -29.61 -21.36 -7.22
N GLY A 20 -28.44 -21.82 -7.59
CA GLY A 20 -27.20 -21.40 -6.94
C GLY A 20 -27.15 -19.88 -7.09
N ALA A 21 -27.37 -19.14 -6.00
CA ALA A 21 -26.97 -17.77 -5.93
C ALA A 21 -25.44 -17.77 -6.10
N GLY A 22 -24.98 -17.56 -7.33
CA GLY A 22 -23.58 -17.26 -7.59
C GLY A 22 -23.27 -15.98 -6.80
N ALA A 23 -22.40 -16.09 -5.80
CA ALA A 23 -21.76 -14.90 -5.24
C ALA A 23 -21.22 -14.13 -6.46
N ALA A 24 -21.69 -12.88 -6.65
CA ALA A 24 -21.17 -12.04 -7.71
C ALA A 24 -19.63 -12.01 -7.52
N ALA A 25 -18.89 -12.38 -8.55
CA ALA A 25 -17.45 -12.30 -8.51
C ALA A 25 -17.11 -10.83 -8.24
N GLN A 26 -16.40 -10.57 -7.14
CA GLN A 26 -16.01 -9.22 -6.77
C GLN A 26 -15.15 -8.62 -7.89
N ASP A 27 -15.42 -7.36 -8.25
CA ASP A 27 -14.68 -6.68 -9.33
C ASP A 27 -13.23 -6.45 -8.88
N ALA A 28 -12.27 -6.66 -9.76
CA ALA A 28 -10.86 -6.43 -9.50
C ALA A 28 -10.55 -4.97 -9.10
N ALA A 29 -11.30 -4.02 -9.64
CA ALA A 29 -11.17 -2.60 -9.27
C ALA A 29 -11.66 -2.37 -7.83
N GLU A 30 -12.78 -2.98 -7.43
CA GLU A 30 -13.30 -2.91 -6.07
C GLU A 30 -12.33 -3.53 -5.06
N ILE A 31 -11.73 -4.70 -5.37
CA ILE A 31 -10.72 -5.33 -4.53
C ILE A 31 -9.51 -4.39 -4.34
N MET A 32 -9.04 -3.73 -5.40
CA MET A 32 -7.90 -2.83 -5.34
C MET A 32 -8.23 -1.51 -4.63
N GLU A 33 -9.46 -1.03 -4.72
CA GLU A 33 -9.95 0.10 -3.92
C GLU A 33 -9.94 -0.24 -2.44
N GLN A 34 -10.55 -1.37 -2.04
CA GLN A 34 -10.55 -1.82 -0.65
C GLN A 34 -9.12 -2.08 -0.13
N SER A 35 -8.25 -2.65 -0.97
CA SER A 35 -6.83 -2.83 -0.63
C SER A 35 -6.12 -1.50 -0.42
N HIS A 36 -6.42 -0.50 -1.22
CA HIS A 36 -5.88 0.85 -1.06
C HIS A 36 -6.34 1.50 0.24
N LEU A 37 -7.63 1.38 0.58
CA LEU A 37 -8.19 1.88 1.83
C LEU A 37 -7.57 1.15 3.04
N ALA A 38 -7.56 -0.17 3.04
CA ALA A 38 -7.00 -0.96 4.14
C ALA A 38 -5.53 -0.65 4.43
N TYR A 39 -4.74 -0.36 3.38
CA TYR A 39 -3.30 -0.16 3.52
C TYR A 39 -2.89 1.29 3.80
N TYR A 40 -3.58 2.27 3.23
CA TYR A 40 -3.17 3.67 3.31
C TYR A 40 -4.11 4.54 4.15
N TYR A 41 -5.36 4.11 4.40
CA TYR A 41 -6.39 4.90 5.08
C TYR A 41 -6.85 4.28 6.42
N ALA A 42 -6.03 3.44 7.03
CA ALA A 42 -6.32 2.87 8.34
C ALA A 42 -6.35 3.99 9.38
N ALA A 43 -7.53 4.25 10.00
CA ALA A 43 -7.85 5.36 10.90
C ALA A 43 -7.70 6.77 10.26
N ASP A 44 -8.19 7.82 10.92
CA ASP A 44 -8.16 9.21 10.42
C ASP A 44 -6.74 9.80 10.45
N ASP A 45 -5.96 9.47 11.48
CA ASP A 45 -4.56 9.85 11.60
C ASP A 45 -3.71 8.77 12.28
N GLY A 46 -2.40 8.91 12.18
CA GLY A 46 -1.48 8.02 12.87
C GLY A 46 -0.08 8.57 13.02
N VAL A 47 0.58 8.13 14.08
CA VAL A 47 1.98 8.41 14.42
C VAL A 47 2.69 7.08 14.59
N ALA A 48 3.90 6.96 14.03
CA ALA A 48 4.74 5.78 14.22
C ALA A 48 6.22 6.15 14.27
N GLU A 49 6.97 5.44 15.09
CA GLU A 49 8.43 5.36 14.99
C GLU A 49 8.78 4.39 13.85
N VAL A 50 9.78 4.73 13.07
CA VAL A 50 10.15 3.93 11.89
C VAL A 50 11.64 3.65 11.88
N THR A 51 11.97 2.37 11.76
CA THR A 51 13.33 1.88 11.49
C THR A 51 13.40 1.36 10.06
N MET A 52 14.23 1.97 9.23
CA MET A 52 14.43 1.57 7.83
C MET A 52 15.84 1.04 7.63
N THR A 53 15.97 -0.26 7.39
CA THR A 53 17.26 -0.94 7.12
C THR A 53 17.41 -1.18 5.64
N ILE A 54 18.45 -0.60 5.05
CA ILE A 54 18.80 -0.69 3.63
C ILE A 54 19.99 -1.63 3.49
N THR A 55 19.79 -2.79 2.89
CA THR A 55 20.83 -3.79 2.59
C THR A 55 21.19 -3.69 1.11
N ASP A 56 22.43 -3.37 0.80
CA ASP A 56 22.89 -3.30 -0.60
C ASP A 56 23.14 -4.71 -1.18
N LYS A 57 23.43 -4.77 -2.48
CA LYS A 57 23.72 -6.05 -3.18
C LYS A 57 24.92 -6.84 -2.65
N ARG A 58 25.75 -6.24 -1.78
CA ARG A 58 26.90 -6.88 -1.13
C ARG A 58 26.61 -7.29 0.31
N GLY A 59 25.37 -7.08 0.77
CA GLY A 59 24.95 -7.35 2.15
C GLY A 59 25.34 -6.28 3.16
N LYS A 60 25.87 -5.12 2.72
CA LYS A 60 26.17 -4.01 3.62
C LYS A 60 24.88 -3.30 4.01
N GLU A 61 24.66 -3.13 5.31
CA GLU A 61 23.48 -2.48 5.87
C GLU A 61 23.73 -1.03 6.26
N ARG A 62 22.66 -0.24 6.16
CA ARG A 62 22.56 1.13 6.65
C ARG A 62 21.18 1.31 7.24
N THR A 63 21.10 1.76 8.47
CA THR A 63 19.83 1.99 9.17
C THR A 63 19.52 3.47 9.26
N LYS A 64 18.25 3.83 9.11
CA LYS A 64 17.70 5.16 9.30
C LYS A 64 16.53 5.08 10.24
N GLU A 65 16.47 6.03 11.20
CA GLU A 65 15.37 6.13 12.15
C GLU A 65 14.64 7.46 11.93
N PHE A 66 13.34 7.41 11.88
CA PHE A 66 12.49 8.59 11.70
C PHE A 66 11.11 8.40 12.30
N VAL A 67 10.40 9.47 12.55
CA VAL A 67 8.98 9.47 12.89
C VAL A 67 8.19 9.72 11.62
N MET A 68 7.08 9.01 11.46
CA MET A 68 6.09 9.24 10.41
C MET A 68 4.77 9.69 11.03
N LEU A 69 4.22 10.76 10.50
CA LEU A 69 2.88 11.23 10.77
C LEU A 69 2.06 11.11 9.49
N ARG A 70 0.83 10.63 9.59
CA ARG A 70 -0.13 10.55 8.50
C ARG A 70 -1.46 11.11 8.97
N MET A 71 -2.19 11.77 8.09
CA MET A 71 -3.54 12.25 8.30
C MET A 71 -4.29 12.21 6.98
N ASP A 72 -5.53 11.83 6.99
CA ASP A 72 -6.47 11.94 5.86
C ASP A 72 -7.64 12.87 6.20
N GLU A 73 -8.27 13.39 5.17
CA GLU A 73 -9.47 14.23 5.31
C GLU A 73 -10.74 13.38 5.26
N SER A 74 -10.67 12.23 4.60
CA SER A 74 -11.71 11.20 4.50
C SER A 74 -11.14 9.97 3.82
N ASP A 75 -11.80 8.81 3.95
CA ASP A 75 -11.46 7.58 3.26
C ASP A 75 -11.38 7.78 1.74
N GLY A 76 -10.23 7.42 1.15
CA GLY A 76 -9.96 7.62 -0.28
C GLY A 76 -9.75 9.07 -0.70
N GLY A 77 -9.86 10.04 0.22
CA GLY A 77 -9.70 11.46 -0.02
C GLY A 77 -8.25 11.97 0.06
N PRO A 78 -8.07 13.29 0.16
CA PRO A 78 -6.74 13.88 0.34
C PRO A 78 -6.07 13.40 1.61
N GLN A 79 -4.76 13.13 1.52
CA GLN A 79 -3.94 12.71 2.66
C GLN A 79 -2.71 13.59 2.81
N LYS A 80 -2.19 13.65 4.02
CA LYS A 80 -0.96 14.35 4.36
C LYS A 80 -0.01 13.42 5.09
N TYR A 81 1.23 13.40 4.64
CA TYR A 81 2.32 12.65 5.26
C TYR A 81 3.42 13.60 5.66
N TYR A 82 4.03 13.32 6.80
CA TYR A 82 5.19 14.04 7.30
C TYR A 82 6.16 13.06 7.92
N THR A 83 7.45 13.14 7.55
CA THR A 83 8.51 12.33 8.15
C THR A 83 9.62 13.23 8.72
N TYR A 84 10.15 12.86 9.87
CA TYR A 84 11.26 13.54 10.51
C TYR A 84 12.36 12.55 10.82
N PHE A 85 13.51 12.68 10.17
CA PHE A 85 14.66 11.81 10.34
C PHE A 85 15.46 12.19 11.59
N ARG A 86 15.77 11.19 12.44
CA ARG A 86 16.58 11.32 13.63
C ARG A 86 18.00 10.79 13.43
N LYS A 87 18.14 9.66 12.72
CA LYS A 87 19.41 8.99 12.47
C LYS A 87 19.51 8.53 11.01
N PRO A 88 20.76 8.39 10.51
CA PRO A 88 22.04 8.78 11.11
C PRO A 88 22.25 10.30 11.13
N SER A 89 23.34 10.76 11.73
CA SER A 89 23.61 12.19 11.96
C SER A 89 23.68 13.04 10.69
N ASP A 90 24.12 12.46 9.57
CA ASP A 90 24.27 13.15 8.27
C ASP A 90 22.91 13.52 7.63
N ILE A 91 21.82 12.82 8.01
CA ILE A 91 20.44 13.14 7.58
C ILE A 91 19.53 13.52 8.75
N SER A 92 20.09 13.68 9.96
CA SER A 92 19.30 14.12 11.10
C SER A 92 18.64 15.47 10.81
N ARG A 93 17.37 15.62 11.21
CA ARG A 93 16.51 16.77 10.94
C ARG A 93 16.07 16.94 9.47
N LEU A 94 16.42 16.01 8.57
CA LEU A 94 15.78 15.95 7.26
C LEU A 94 14.29 15.69 7.46
N THR A 95 13.45 16.44 6.75
CA THR A 95 12.01 16.25 6.76
C THR A 95 11.50 16.02 5.34
N PHE A 96 10.47 15.21 5.22
CA PHE A 96 9.78 14.98 3.96
C PHE A 96 8.27 15.12 4.20
N MET A 97 7.58 15.80 3.31
CA MET A 97 6.13 16.02 3.40
C MET A 97 5.47 15.74 2.05
N VAL A 98 4.28 15.14 2.12
CA VAL A 98 3.43 14.89 0.96
C VAL A 98 2.04 15.43 1.26
N HIS A 99 1.46 16.15 0.31
CA HIS A 99 0.01 16.33 0.20
C HIS A 99 -0.45 15.48 -0.99
N LYS A 100 -1.15 14.41 -0.68
CA LYS A 100 -1.72 13.50 -1.66
C LYS A 100 -3.04 14.06 -2.16
N ILE A 101 -3.19 14.08 -3.48
CA ILE A 101 -4.37 14.60 -4.17
C ILE A 101 -4.89 13.48 -5.10
N PRO A 102 -5.97 12.75 -4.72
CA PRO A 102 -6.43 11.58 -5.47
C PRO A 102 -6.66 11.83 -6.97
N ASP A 103 -7.27 12.97 -7.31
CA ASP A 103 -7.60 13.34 -8.69
C ASP A 103 -6.60 14.33 -9.31
N GLY A 104 -5.36 14.39 -8.77
CA GLY A 104 -4.35 15.34 -9.20
C GLY A 104 -2.91 14.88 -9.01
N ASN A 105 -2.01 15.83 -9.14
CA ASN A 105 -0.60 15.58 -8.85
C ASN A 105 -0.33 15.84 -7.37
N ASP A 106 0.19 14.83 -6.68
CA ASP A 106 0.65 15.00 -5.31
C ASP A 106 1.73 16.06 -5.22
N MET A 107 1.67 16.89 -4.19
CA MET A 107 2.72 17.84 -3.87
C MET A 107 3.67 17.22 -2.84
N ARG A 108 4.97 17.29 -3.11
CA ARG A 108 6.01 16.70 -2.27
C ARG A 108 7.13 17.68 -2.03
N TRP A 109 7.62 17.73 -0.79
CA TRP A 109 8.75 18.57 -0.40
C TRP A 109 9.73 17.79 0.46
N ILE A 110 11.00 18.12 0.31
CA ILE A 110 12.05 17.64 1.19
C ILE A 110 12.84 18.86 1.73
N TYR A 111 13.06 18.89 3.03
CA TYR A 111 13.96 19.84 3.65
C TYR A 111 15.30 19.19 3.93
N ILE A 112 16.36 19.83 3.46
CA ILE A 112 17.75 19.38 3.57
C ILE A 112 18.46 20.33 4.55
N PRO A 113 18.63 19.95 5.83
CA PRO A 113 19.12 20.84 6.87
C PRO A 113 20.57 21.29 6.66
N SER A 114 21.42 20.48 6.01
CA SER A 114 22.82 20.82 5.76
C SER A 114 23.03 22.05 4.88
N VAL A 115 22.02 22.40 4.08
CA VAL A 115 22.04 23.57 3.16
C VAL A 115 20.84 24.50 3.38
N ASP A 116 20.07 24.29 4.44
CA ASP A 116 18.84 25.01 4.79
C ASP A 116 17.88 25.18 3.60
N LEU A 117 17.68 24.11 2.83
CA LEU A 117 16.90 24.15 1.60
C LEU A 117 15.62 23.32 1.72
N VAL A 118 14.46 23.94 1.50
CA VAL A 118 13.22 23.24 1.15
C VAL A 118 13.16 23.11 -0.37
N LYS A 119 13.12 21.86 -0.85
CA LYS A 119 13.07 21.56 -2.28
C LYS A 119 11.78 20.82 -2.60
N PRO A 120 10.97 21.31 -3.55
CA PRO A 120 9.87 20.52 -4.10
C PRO A 120 10.43 19.34 -4.90
N ILE A 121 9.76 18.18 -4.82
CA ILE A 121 10.05 17.01 -5.65
C ILE A 121 9.08 17.05 -6.82
N ALA A 122 9.61 17.14 -8.03
CA ALA A 122 8.81 17.20 -9.24
C ALA A 122 7.97 15.91 -9.40
N ALA A 123 6.78 16.04 -10.01
CA ALA A 123 5.91 14.89 -10.26
C ALA A 123 6.61 13.77 -11.04
N ASP A 124 7.51 14.12 -11.96
CA ASP A 124 8.32 13.17 -12.72
C ASP A 124 9.36 12.42 -11.88
N ASP A 125 9.74 12.95 -10.72
CA ASP A 125 10.71 12.37 -9.80
C ASP A 125 10.07 11.48 -8.71
N LYS A 126 8.74 11.33 -8.71
CA LYS A 126 8.00 10.52 -7.72
C LYS A 126 8.49 9.07 -7.65
N ASN A 127 9.03 8.53 -8.75
CA ASN A 127 9.60 7.19 -8.83
C ASN A 127 11.10 7.11 -8.43
N SER A 128 11.70 8.24 -8.02
CA SER A 128 13.06 8.24 -7.51
C SER A 128 13.11 7.62 -6.12
N SER A 129 14.30 7.11 -5.75
CA SER A 129 14.52 6.44 -4.47
C SER A 129 14.23 7.35 -3.27
N PHE A 130 13.38 6.90 -2.36
CA PHE A 130 13.13 7.57 -1.09
C PHE A 130 14.37 7.47 -0.18
N VAL A 131 15.08 8.57 -0.06
CA VAL A 131 16.27 8.73 0.80
C VAL A 131 17.29 7.59 0.66
N GLY A 132 17.49 7.10 -0.58
CA GLY A 132 18.44 6.03 -0.90
C GLY A 132 17.98 4.61 -0.60
N SER A 133 16.69 4.41 -0.28
CA SER A 133 16.06 3.10 -0.09
C SER A 133 15.65 2.45 -1.42
N HIS A 134 15.11 1.24 -1.36
CA HIS A 134 14.50 0.57 -2.51
C HIS A 134 13.03 0.93 -2.71
N PHE A 135 12.45 1.69 -1.79
CA PHE A 135 11.15 2.35 -1.97
C PHE A 135 11.34 3.66 -2.75
N SER A 136 10.35 4.04 -3.53
CA SER A 136 10.27 5.35 -4.19
C SER A 136 9.54 6.35 -3.30
N TYR A 137 9.60 7.64 -3.66
CA TYR A 137 8.78 8.67 -3.00
C TYR A 137 7.28 8.37 -3.12
N GLU A 138 6.84 7.79 -4.23
CA GLU A 138 5.45 7.40 -4.42
C GLU A 138 5.06 6.19 -3.55
N ASP A 139 5.95 5.21 -3.35
CA ASP A 139 5.67 4.06 -2.49
C ASP A 139 5.40 4.46 -1.02
N VAL A 140 5.87 5.64 -0.58
CA VAL A 140 5.64 6.13 0.79
C VAL A 140 4.18 6.55 1.01
N SER A 141 3.56 7.22 0.05
CA SER A 141 2.19 7.73 0.12
C SER A 141 1.19 6.94 -0.73
N GLY A 142 1.67 5.93 -1.44
CA GLY A 142 0.89 5.08 -2.32
C GLY A 142 0.55 5.72 -3.68
N ARG A 143 0.46 4.84 -4.69
CA ARG A 143 -0.13 5.17 -5.98
C ARG A 143 -1.63 4.94 -5.88
N HIS A 144 -2.44 5.90 -6.34
CA HIS A 144 -3.89 5.75 -6.29
C HIS A 144 -4.33 4.58 -7.19
N TRP A 145 -5.22 3.73 -6.69
CA TRP A 145 -5.69 2.54 -7.40
C TRP A 145 -6.32 2.89 -8.75
N SER A 146 -7.06 4.01 -8.84
CA SER A 146 -7.74 4.43 -10.07
C SER A 146 -6.80 4.84 -11.22
N GLU A 147 -5.50 5.02 -10.96
CA GLU A 147 -4.51 5.30 -12.02
C GLU A 147 -4.19 4.08 -12.90
N ASP A 148 -4.64 2.88 -12.48
CA ASP A 148 -4.39 1.61 -13.17
C ASP A 148 -5.71 0.95 -13.64
N THR A 149 -5.63 0.09 -14.63
CA THR A 149 -6.67 -0.91 -14.92
C THR A 149 -6.35 -2.18 -14.18
N HIS A 150 -7.39 -2.88 -13.70
CA HIS A 150 -7.26 -4.06 -12.86
C HIS A 150 -7.96 -5.26 -13.49
N GLU A 151 -7.35 -6.45 -13.36
CA GLU A 151 -7.86 -7.73 -13.84
C GLU A 151 -7.66 -8.79 -12.75
N LEU A 152 -8.72 -9.48 -12.35
CA LEU A 152 -8.62 -10.64 -11.46
C LEU A 152 -8.04 -11.81 -12.26
N VAL A 153 -6.81 -12.20 -11.95
CA VAL A 153 -6.10 -13.31 -12.61
C VAL A 153 -6.53 -14.65 -12.02
N GLY A 154 -6.86 -14.68 -10.74
CA GLY A 154 -7.31 -15.88 -10.03
C GLY A 154 -7.08 -15.78 -8.52
N ASP A 155 -7.17 -16.92 -7.87
CA ASP A 155 -6.94 -17.09 -6.44
C ASP A 155 -5.62 -17.82 -6.17
N SER A 156 -5.02 -17.54 -5.00
CA SER A 156 -3.79 -18.19 -4.53
C SER A 156 -3.77 -18.23 -3.00
N THR A 157 -2.63 -18.61 -2.42
CA THR A 157 -2.35 -18.52 -0.98
C THR A 157 -0.95 -17.97 -0.75
N ILE A 158 -0.79 -17.14 0.30
CA ILE A 158 0.51 -16.71 0.83
C ILE A 158 0.60 -17.21 2.27
N GLY A 159 1.47 -18.20 2.52
CA GLY A 159 1.42 -18.94 3.78
C GLY A 159 0.06 -19.63 3.94
N GLU A 160 -0.70 -19.28 4.97
CA GLU A 160 -2.05 -19.80 5.24
C GLU A 160 -3.16 -18.83 4.74
N SER A 161 -2.82 -17.62 4.33
CA SER A 161 -3.77 -16.59 3.92
C SER A 161 -4.28 -16.82 2.49
N PRO A 162 -5.59 -16.97 2.27
CA PRO A 162 -6.17 -16.98 0.94
C PRO A 162 -6.10 -15.57 0.33
N VAL A 163 -5.67 -15.46 -0.92
CA VAL A 163 -5.49 -14.17 -1.60
C VAL A 163 -6.13 -14.15 -2.98
N TRP A 164 -6.62 -12.97 -3.38
CA TRP A 164 -6.84 -12.67 -4.79
C TRP A 164 -5.52 -12.30 -5.46
N VAL A 165 -5.35 -12.72 -6.71
CA VAL A 165 -4.24 -12.29 -7.56
C VAL A 165 -4.75 -11.30 -8.58
N ILE A 166 -4.36 -10.03 -8.42
CA ILE A 166 -4.81 -8.92 -9.25
C ILE A 166 -3.66 -8.43 -10.10
N LYS A 167 -3.89 -8.37 -11.42
CA LYS A 167 -2.97 -7.74 -12.36
C LYS A 167 -3.38 -6.30 -12.58
N SER A 168 -2.45 -5.38 -12.38
CA SER A 168 -2.63 -3.93 -12.58
C SER A 168 -1.72 -3.42 -13.70
N VAL A 169 -2.29 -2.60 -14.59
CA VAL A 169 -1.57 -1.98 -15.71
C VAL A 169 -1.87 -0.46 -15.68
N PRO A 170 -0.85 0.40 -15.66
CA PRO A 170 -1.04 1.84 -15.68
C PRO A 170 -1.83 2.32 -16.90
N LYS A 171 -2.87 3.16 -16.68
CA LYS A 171 -3.67 3.78 -17.74
C LYS A 171 -2.84 4.74 -18.59
N GLU A 172 -1.90 5.42 -17.93
CA GLU A 172 -1.02 6.39 -18.55
C GLU A 172 0.45 5.93 -18.53
N LYS A 173 1.31 6.60 -19.28
CA LYS A 173 2.74 6.31 -19.28
C LYS A 173 3.33 6.46 -17.89
N TYR A 174 3.80 5.37 -17.33
CA TYR A 174 4.37 5.32 -15.99
C TYR A 174 5.80 4.75 -15.99
N LYS A 175 6.64 5.25 -15.05
CA LYS A 175 8.05 4.85 -14.95
C LYS A 175 8.29 3.76 -13.90
N GLY A 176 7.36 3.57 -12.95
CA GLY A 176 7.55 2.67 -11.82
C GLY A 176 7.44 1.19 -12.18
N PHE A 177 6.53 0.84 -13.08
CA PHE A 177 6.33 -0.52 -13.61
C PHE A 177 5.53 -0.49 -14.91
N ALA A 178 5.55 -1.57 -15.66
CA ALA A 178 4.66 -1.78 -16.81
C ALA A 178 3.46 -2.66 -16.41
N THR A 179 3.68 -3.64 -15.54
CA THR A 179 2.66 -4.51 -14.97
C THR A 179 2.99 -4.78 -13.51
N LYS A 180 1.97 -4.84 -12.67
CA LYS A 180 2.06 -5.23 -11.26
C LYS A 180 1.10 -6.40 -11.00
N LEU A 181 1.56 -7.43 -10.30
CA LEU A 181 0.71 -8.46 -9.71
C LEU A 181 0.65 -8.21 -8.22
N SER A 182 -0.55 -7.99 -7.69
CA SER A 182 -0.83 -7.83 -6.27
C SER A 182 -1.54 -9.06 -5.74
N TYR A 183 -1.05 -9.62 -4.65
CA TYR A 183 -1.63 -10.71 -3.90
C TYR A 183 -2.32 -10.12 -2.67
N VAL A 184 -3.62 -9.92 -2.77
CA VAL A 184 -4.45 -9.22 -1.78
C VAL A 184 -5.14 -10.23 -0.88
N ASP A 185 -4.93 -10.11 0.42
CA ASP A 185 -5.54 -10.96 1.43
C ASP A 185 -7.06 -10.81 1.43
N LYS A 186 -7.78 -11.96 1.47
CA LYS A 186 -9.24 -11.96 1.34
C LYS A 186 -9.98 -11.49 2.57
N ASP A 187 -9.34 -11.51 3.73
CA ASP A 187 -9.95 -11.12 4.99
C ASP A 187 -9.65 -9.64 5.33
N SER A 188 -8.39 -9.23 5.22
CA SER A 188 -7.93 -7.89 5.60
C SER A 188 -7.82 -6.91 4.45
N TYR A 189 -7.89 -7.36 3.20
CA TYR A 189 -7.57 -6.59 1.99
C TYR A 189 -6.13 -6.06 1.92
N LEU A 190 -5.25 -6.41 2.86
CA LEU A 190 -3.86 -5.99 2.78
C LEU A 190 -3.11 -6.65 1.62
N PRO A 191 -2.23 -5.91 0.89
CA PRO A 191 -1.36 -6.49 -0.11
C PRO A 191 -0.23 -7.27 0.57
N LEU A 192 -0.28 -8.61 0.56
CA LEU A 192 0.75 -9.45 1.19
C LEU A 192 2.02 -9.55 0.35
N LEU A 193 1.87 -9.51 -0.97
CA LEU A 193 2.96 -9.58 -1.93
C LEU A 193 2.61 -8.74 -3.16
N GLU A 194 3.58 -7.97 -3.66
CA GLU A 194 3.45 -7.33 -4.97
C GLU A 194 4.70 -7.58 -5.82
N SER A 195 4.48 -7.98 -7.06
CA SER A 195 5.52 -8.23 -8.06
C SER A 195 5.44 -7.21 -9.19
N TYR A 196 6.51 -6.47 -9.41
CA TYR A 196 6.56 -5.37 -10.38
C TYR A 196 7.40 -5.77 -11.59
N TYR A 197 6.84 -5.63 -12.78
CA TYR A 197 7.46 -6.04 -14.05
C TYR A 197 7.75 -4.84 -14.95
N ASP A 198 8.84 -4.90 -15.68
CA ASP A 198 9.19 -3.92 -16.71
C ASP A 198 8.48 -4.22 -18.04
N LYS A 199 8.67 -3.34 -19.06
CA LYS A 199 8.07 -3.49 -20.41
C LYS A 199 8.50 -4.75 -21.18
N LYS A 200 9.45 -5.51 -20.65
CA LYS A 200 9.95 -6.78 -21.22
C LYS A 200 9.51 -7.97 -20.36
N ASP A 201 8.49 -7.78 -19.52
CA ASP A 201 7.96 -8.77 -18.57
C ASP A 201 9.02 -9.35 -17.64
N LYS A 202 10.07 -8.57 -17.35
CA LYS A 202 11.08 -8.96 -16.38
C LYS A 202 10.70 -8.43 -15.00
N LEU A 203 10.73 -9.31 -14.00
CA LEU A 203 10.56 -8.94 -12.61
C LEU A 203 11.69 -7.99 -12.19
N VAL A 204 11.33 -6.81 -11.68
CA VAL A 204 12.29 -5.75 -11.31
C VAL A 204 12.27 -5.41 -9.83
N ARG A 205 11.11 -5.49 -9.17
CA ARG A 205 10.95 -5.23 -7.73
C ARG A 205 9.93 -6.21 -7.13
N VAL A 206 10.08 -6.49 -5.84
CA VAL A 206 9.12 -7.27 -5.06
C VAL A 206 8.88 -6.59 -3.72
N PHE A 207 7.63 -6.31 -3.42
CA PHE A 207 7.15 -5.87 -2.11
C PHE A 207 6.65 -7.08 -1.33
N ARG A 208 6.86 -7.10 0.00
CA ARG A 208 6.30 -8.12 0.91
C ARG A 208 5.83 -7.48 2.20
N ALA A 209 4.66 -7.92 2.67
CA ALA A 209 4.28 -7.83 4.07
C ALA A 209 5.07 -8.90 4.82
N GLU A 210 5.95 -8.48 5.73
CA GLU A 210 6.79 -9.41 6.50
C GLU A 210 6.16 -9.71 7.86
N GLN A 211 5.43 -8.74 8.44
CA GLN A 211 4.71 -8.89 9.71
C GLN A 211 3.44 -8.05 9.72
N ILE A 212 2.37 -8.64 10.24
CA ILE A 212 1.06 -8.00 10.39
C ILE A 212 0.60 -8.24 11.82
N GLU A 213 0.12 -7.20 12.47
CA GLU A 213 -0.40 -7.22 13.84
C GLU A 213 -1.75 -6.50 13.89
N VAL A 214 -2.50 -6.70 14.97
CA VAL A 214 -3.70 -5.91 15.26
C VAL A 214 -3.33 -4.88 16.32
N ILE A 215 -3.49 -3.60 16.00
CA ILE A 215 -3.21 -2.46 16.88
C ILE A 215 -4.48 -1.62 16.93
N ASP A 216 -5.03 -1.41 18.13
CA ASP A 216 -6.28 -0.66 18.34
C ASP A 216 -7.42 -1.16 17.43
N ASP A 217 -7.59 -2.49 17.31
CA ASP A 217 -8.53 -3.19 16.43
C ASP A 217 -8.28 -3.02 14.91
N ILE A 218 -7.19 -2.39 14.52
CA ILE A 218 -6.80 -2.17 13.11
C ILE A 218 -5.75 -3.19 12.69
N VAL A 219 -6.00 -3.93 11.61
CA VAL A 219 -5.02 -4.85 11.01
C VAL A 219 -3.92 -4.03 10.36
N THR A 220 -2.73 -4.08 10.93
CA THR A 220 -1.61 -3.19 10.63
C THR A 220 -0.40 -3.96 10.12
N MET A 221 0.16 -3.57 9.00
CA MET A 221 1.42 -4.09 8.48
C MET A 221 2.60 -3.41 9.20
N THR A 222 3.12 -4.06 10.24
CA THR A 222 4.19 -3.51 11.10
C THR A 222 5.58 -3.67 10.49
N VAL A 223 5.80 -4.70 9.66
CA VAL A 223 7.08 -4.87 8.93
C VAL A 223 6.80 -5.14 7.46
N ARG A 224 7.47 -4.37 6.61
CA ARG A 224 7.38 -4.52 5.15
C ARG A 224 8.74 -4.40 4.48
N SER A 225 8.88 -4.98 3.31
CA SER A 225 10.13 -4.90 2.55
C SER A 225 9.91 -4.63 1.07
N MET A 226 10.94 -4.04 0.45
CA MET A 226 11.04 -3.85 -0.99
C MET A 226 12.39 -4.37 -1.46
N GLU A 227 12.38 -5.37 -2.30
CA GLU A 227 13.57 -5.92 -2.95
C GLU A 227 13.72 -5.35 -4.36
N ASN A 228 14.94 -4.97 -4.74
CA ASN A 228 15.27 -4.63 -6.12
C ASN A 228 15.91 -5.84 -6.79
N VAL A 229 15.12 -6.65 -7.47
CA VAL A 229 15.57 -7.88 -8.13
C VAL A 229 16.59 -7.58 -9.24
N LYS A 230 16.41 -6.47 -9.97
CA LYS A 230 17.26 -6.10 -11.11
C LYS A 230 18.64 -5.62 -10.70
N LYS A 231 18.75 -4.82 -9.64
CA LYS A 231 20.01 -4.21 -9.18
C LYS A 231 20.60 -4.95 -7.98
N GLY A 232 19.80 -5.76 -7.33
CA GLY A 232 20.11 -6.40 -6.04
C GLY A 232 19.92 -5.43 -4.86
N GLY A 233 19.72 -6.01 -3.69
CA GLY A 233 19.49 -5.30 -2.45
C GLY A 233 18.01 -5.22 -2.04
N LYS A 234 17.80 -4.94 -0.75
CA LYS A 234 16.48 -4.95 -0.09
C LYS A 234 16.42 -3.81 0.91
N THR A 235 15.26 -3.22 1.08
CA THR A 235 14.97 -2.34 2.21
C THR A 235 13.86 -2.95 3.04
N THR A 236 14.07 -3.06 4.34
CA THR A 236 13.04 -3.43 5.31
C THR A 236 12.65 -2.19 6.10
N ILE A 237 11.36 -1.98 6.29
CA ILE A 237 10.80 -0.90 7.11
C ILE A 237 10.01 -1.57 8.23
N GLU A 238 10.34 -1.21 9.45
CA GLU A 238 9.69 -1.64 10.69
C GLU A 238 9.04 -0.42 11.36
N PHE A 239 7.77 -0.53 11.68
CA PHE A 239 6.99 0.47 12.38
C PHE A 239 6.81 0.00 13.82
N SER A 240 7.10 0.88 14.76
CA SER A 240 6.91 0.67 16.20
C SER A 240 6.23 1.87 16.84
N ASP A 241 5.81 1.73 18.09
CA ASP A 241 5.10 2.77 18.85
C ASP A 241 3.97 3.42 18.03
N ILE A 242 3.24 2.57 17.28
CA ILE A 242 2.15 3.00 16.41
C ILE A 242 0.98 3.44 17.29
N SER A 243 0.43 4.61 16.99
CA SER A 243 -0.78 5.14 17.61
C SER A 243 -1.69 5.72 16.53
N TYR A 244 -2.95 5.33 16.56
CA TYR A 244 -3.99 5.81 15.65
C TYR A 244 -4.88 6.84 16.35
N ASP A 245 -5.61 7.65 15.56
CA ASP A 245 -6.60 8.64 16.00
C ASP A 245 -6.10 9.55 17.13
N THR A 246 -4.85 10.02 16.97
CA THR A 246 -4.15 10.84 17.97
C THR A 246 -4.60 12.29 17.99
N GLY A 247 -5.45 12.70 17.05
CA GLY A 247 -5.92 14.07 16.86
C GLY A 247 -4.78 14.99 16.41
N LEU A 248 -4.12 14.62 15.30
CA LEU A 248 -3.08 15.47 14.69
C LEU A 248 -3.69 16.80 14.27
N ASP A 249 -2.95 17.90 14.54
CA ASP A 249 -3.31 19.22 14.04
C ASP A 249 -2.90 19.36 12.57
N GLU A 250 -3.87 19.59 11.68
CA GLU A 250 -3.63 19.74 10.24
C GLU A 250 -2.57 20.82 9.93
N SER A 251 -2.46 21.85 10.76
CA SER A 251 -1.49 22.95 10.59
C SER A 251 -0.03 22.49 10.58
N ILE A 252 0.27 21.30 11.11
CA ILE A 252 1.63 20.75 11.10
C ILE A 252 2.09 20.31 9.70
N PHE A 253 1.18 20.07 8.79
CA PHE A 253 1.48 19.67 7.42
C PHE A 253 1.67 20.89 6.51
N THR A 254 2.49 21.84 6.94
CA THR A 254 2.79 23.06 6.18
C THR A 254 4.30 23.23 5.99
N GLU A 255 4.72 24.02 4.99
CA GLU A 255 6.13 24.26 4.69
C GLU A 255 6.91 24.79 5.89
N ARG A 256 6.25 25.58 6.77
CA ARG A 256 6.84 26.06 8.03
C ARG A 256 7.40 24.92 8.87
N TYR A 257 6.67 23.82 8.97
CA TYR A 257 7.06 22.69 9.83
C TYR A 257 8.13 21.78 9.20
N LEU A 258 8.45 21.96 7.93
CA LEU A 258 9.63 21.31 7.34
C LEU A 258 10.92 21.79 8.01
N ARG A 259 11.04 23.08 8.30
CA ARG A 259 12.20 23.64 9.02
C ARG A 259 12.07 23.56 10.55
N ASN A 260 10.86 23.65 11.07
CA ASN A 260 10.56 23.70 12.49
C ASN A 260 9.63 22.54 12.88
N PRO A 261 10.16 21.33 13.03
CA PRO A 261 9.36 20.12 13.19
C PRO A 261 8.46 20.20 14.44
N PRO A 262 7.26 19.56 14.39
CA PRO A 262 6.24 19.65 15.44
C PRO A 262 6.64 18.82 16.67
N ARG A 263 7.37 19.41 17.60
CA ARG A 263 7.97 18.75 18.78
C ARG A 263 6.97 17.95 19.65
N LYS A 264 5.68 18.28 19.57
CA LYS A 264 4.63 17.54 20.29
C LYS A 264 4.59 16.08 19.87
N TYR A 265 4.83 15.80 18.58
CA TYR A 265 4.65 14.47 17.96
C TYR A 265 5.97 13.77 17.62
N ILE A 266 7.11 14.46 17.72
CA ILE A 266 8.43 13.94 17.34
C ILE A 266 9.40 13.95 18.54
N LYS A 267 9.01 13.36 19.66
CA LYS A 267 9.84 13.31 20.88
C LYS A 267 11.18 12.61 20.70
#